data_5e0fbdde8af7b04bbc1dff1db15d303b
#
_entry.id   5e0fbdde8af7b04bbc1dff1db15d303b
#
_cell.length_a   1.000
_cell.length_b   1.000
_cell.length_c   1.000
_cell.angle_alpha   90.00
_cell.angle_beta   90.00
_cell.angle_gamma   90.00
#
_symmetry.space_group_name_H-M   'P 1'
#
loop_
_entity.id
_entity.type
_entity.pdbx_description
1 polymer ?
#
loop_
_entity_poly.entity_id
_entity_poly.type
_entity_poly.pdbx_seq_one_letter_code
_entity_poly.pdbx_strand_id
1 'polypeptide(L)'
;MSSWRWAVAASLLIVVGGLVVILRNAQIESSPMLPVNFAHLDHQEVNCIDCHHNFVDSTGDGLCFDCHKRDPEIAPEMETMFHDLCRDCHITRQHDDLDGGPPRACFSCHEGDELP
;
A
#
# COMPACT_ATOMS: atom_id res chain seq x y z
N MET A 1 -26.49 -34.51 -25.10
CA MET A 1 -25.95 -34.08 -23.76
C MET A 1 -26.84 -32.94 -23.32
N SER A 2 -27.47 -33.05 -22.16
CA SER A 2 -28.56 -32.15 -21.80
C SER A 2 -28.06 -30.75 -21.46
N SER A 3 -28.75 -29.71 -21.94
CA SER A 3 -28.50 -28.28 -21.67
C SER A 3 -28.37 -27.97 -20.18
N TRP A 4 -28.99 -28.77 -19.31
CA TRP A 4 -28.91 -28.67 -17.86
C TRP A 4 -27.48 -28.88 -17.31
N ARG A 5 -26.69 -29.76 -17.89
CA ARG A 5 -25.29 -30.01 -17.45
C ARG A 5 -24.43 -28.78 -17.69
N TRP A 6 -24.63 -28.06 -18.79
CA TRP A 6 -23.93 -26.81 -19.07
C TRP A 6 -24.37 -25.66 -18.14
N ALA A 7 -25.66 -25.59 -17.84
CA ALA A 7 -26.19 -24.62 -16.90
C ALA A 7 -25.62 -24.83 -15.47
N VAL A 8 -25.54 -26.06 -15.01
CA VAL A 8 -24.93 -26.40 -13.71
C VAL A 8 -23.43 -26.06 -13.71
N ALA A 9 -22.70 -26.40 -14.75
CA ALA A 9 -21.28 -26.08 -14.84
C ALA A 9 -21.03 -24.55 -14.84
N ALA A 10 -21.81 -23.79 -15.60
CA ALA A 10 -21.72 -22.34 -15.62
C ALA A 10 -22.02 -21.72 -14.25
N SER A 11 -23.07 -22.18 -13.58
CA SER A 11 -23.42 -21.71 -12.22
C SER A 11 -22.30 -22.00 -11.22
N LEU A 12 -21.69 -23.18 -11.30
CA LEU A 12 -20.59 -23.56 -10.42
C LEU A 12 -19.36 -22.64 -10.63
N LEU A 13 -19.03 -22.34 -11.88
CA LEU A 13 -17.92 -21.42 -12.20
C LEU A 13 -18.17 -20.02 -11.66
N ILE A 14 -19.40 -19.50 -11.76
CA ILE A 14 -19.75 -18.18 -11.23
C ILE A 14 -19.61 -18.18 -9.70
N VAL A 15 -20.10 -19.21 -9.02
CA VAL A 15 -20.01 -19.31 -7.56
C VAL A 15 -18.55 -19.42 -7.09
N VAL A 16 -17.74 -20.25 -7.75
CA VAL A 16 -16.33 -20.43 -7.40
C VAL A 16 -15.57 -19.12 -7.69
N GLY A 17 -15.81 -18.48 -8.84
CA GLY A 17 -15.19 -17.21 -9.17
C GLY A 17 -15.54 -16.11 -8.16
N GLY A 18 -16.80 -15.99 -7.80
CA GLY A 18 -17.26 -15.06 -6.77
C GLY A 18 -16.62 -15.31 -5.41
N LEU A 19 -16.54 -16.59 -4.99
CA LEU A 19 -15.88 -16.97 -3.74
C LEU A 19 -14.39 -16.60 -3.74
N VAL A 20 -13.68 -16.83 -4.84
CA VAL A 20 -12.25 -16.48 -4.97
C VAL A 20 -12.06 -14.97 -4.83
N VAL A 21 -12.91 -14.16 -5.46
CA VAL A 21 -12.84 -12.70 -5.34
C VAL A 21 -13.09 -12.25 -3.90
N ILE A 22 -14.11 -12.80 -3.24
CA ILE A 22 -14.43 -12.47 -1.85
C ILE A 22 -13.27 -12.84 -0.92
N LEU A 23 -12.68 -14.02 -1.08
CA LEU A 23 -11.56 -14.46 -0.26
C LEU A 23 -10.31 -13.61 -0.48
N ARG A 24 -10.02 -13.22 -1.72
CA ARG A 24 -8.92 -12.30 -2.02
C ARG A 24 -9.12 -10.93 -1.37
N ASN A 25 -10.31 -10.36 -1.52
CA ASN A 25 -10.61 -9.05 -0.90
C ASN A 25 -10.51 -9.13 0.63
N ALA A 26 -11.03 -10.18 1.25
CA ALA A 26 -10.91 -10.40 2.69
C ALA A 26 -9.43 -10.53 3.13
N GLN A 27 -8.59 -11.15 2.33
CA GLN A 27 -7.16 -11.28 2.63
C GLN A 27 -6.44 -9.94 2.54
N ILE A 28 -6.75 -9.09 1.55
CA ILE A 28 -6.20 -7.74 1.42
C ILE A 28 -6.60 -6.88 2.63
N GLU A 29 -7.87 -6.92 3.02
CA GLU A 29 -8.37 -6.18 4.20
C GLU A 29 -7.74 -6.65 5.52
N SER A 30 -7.49 -7.94 5.67
CA SER A 30 -6.93 -8.53 6.89
C SER A 30 -5.41 -8.44 7.00
N SER A 31 -4.71 -8.05 5.93
CA SER A 31 -3.25 -7.92 5.98
C SER A 31 -2.87 -6.82 6.97
N PRO A 32 -2.10 -7.10 8.02
CA PRO A 32 -1.69 -6.09 8.98
C PRO A 32 -0.79 -5.06 8.29
N MET A 33 -1.00 -3.79 8.64
CA MET A 33 -0.04 -2.73 8.32
C MET A 33 0.67 -2.36 9.61
N LEU A 34 1.99 -2.30 9.57
CA LEU A 34 2.75 -1.79 10.70
C LEU A 34 2.50 -0.28 10.82
N PRO A 35 2.18 0.22 12.01
CA PRO A 35 2.03 1.65 12.22
C PRO A 35 3.31 2.40 11.86
N VAL A 36 3.19 3.51 11.15
CA VAL A 36 4.32 4.37 10.78
C VAL A 36 4.19 5.68 11.54
N ASN A 37 5.25 6.05 12.24
CA ASN A 37 5.38 7.36 12.85
C ASN A 37 5.88 8.36 11.79
N PHE A 38 4.97 9.15 11.25
CA PHE A 38 5.28 10.15 10.22
C PHE A 38 4.91 11.56 10.70
N ALA A 39 5.92 12.39 10.91
CA ALA A 39 5.73 13.78 11.30
C ALA A 39 5.74 14.71 10.08
N HIS A 40 4.58 15.20 9.67
CA HIS A 40 4.48 16.15 8.55
C HIS A 40 5.32 17.42 8.76
N LEU A 41 5.47 17.89 9.99
CA LEU A 41 6.26 19.09 10.29
C LEU A 41 7.74 18.92 9.93
N ASP A 42 8.27 17.70 10.05
CA ASP A 42 9.66 17.41 9.70
C ASP A 42 9.86 17.33 8.17
N HIS A 43 8.76 17.24 7.42
CA HIS A 43 8.74 17.14 5.96
C HIS A 43 8.17 18.39 5.27
N GLN A 44 7.97 19.49 6.00
CA GLN A 44 7.33 20.71 5.47
C GLN A 44 8.10 21.39 4.33
N GLU A 45 9.39 21.10 4.18
CA GLU A 45 10.22 21.62 3.08
C GLU A 45 10.19 20.75 1.82
N VAL A 46 9.60 19.54 1.93
CA VAL A 46 9.42 18.63 0.79
C VAL A 46 8.19 19.06 0.01
N ASN A 47 8.24 18.97 -1.31
CA ASN A 47 7.08 19.29 -2.13
C ASN A 47 5.94 18.31 -1.86
N CYS A 48 4.76 18.82 -1.59
CA CYS A 48 3.59 18.01 -1.28
C CYS A 48 3.30 16.92 -2.31
N ILE A 49 3.51 17.22 -3.60
CA ILE A 49 3.25 16.27 -4.70
C ILE A 49 4.24 15.11 -4.78
N ASP A 50 5.40 15.21 -4.13
CA ASP A 50 6.37 14.11 -4.10
C ASP A 50 5.85 12.92 -3.30
N CYS A 51 4.97 13.20 -2.32
CA CYS A 51 4.28 12.17 -1.53
C CYS A 51 2.80 12.04 -1.93
N HIS A 52 2.13 13.17 -2.13
CA HIS A 52 0.70 13.23 -2.47
C HIS A 52 0.50 13.40 -3.99
N HIS A 53 0.85 12.38 -4.77
CA HIS A 53 0.75 12.46 -6.22
C HIS A 53 -0.68 12.69 -6.75
N ASN A 54 -1.70 12.41 -5.95
CA ASN A 54 -3.11 12.67 -6.27
C ASN A 54 -3.55 14.13 -6.07
N PHE A 55 -2.71 15.01 -5.54
CA PHE A 55 -2.98 16.46 -5.56
C PHE A 55 -3.02 17.07 -6.96
N VAL A 56 -2.44 16.39 -7.95
CA VAL A 56 -2.39 16.88 -9.34
C VAL A 56 -3.80 16.97 -9.95
N ASP A 57 -4.72 16.14 -9.52
CA ASP A 57 -6.11 16.09 -9.99
C ASP A 57 -7.11 16.70 -9.00
N SER A 58 -6.62 17.40 -7.97
CA SER A 58 -7.42 18.03 -6.92
C SER A 58 -8.15 17.04 -6.00
N THR A 59 -7.75 15.77 -5.97
CA THR A 59 -8.38 14.75 -5.11
C THR A 59 -7.69 14.57 -3.78
N GLY A 60 -6.48 14.99 -3.57
CA GLY A 60 -5.58 14.92 -2.42
C GLY A 60 -6.00 14.44 -1.03
N ASP A 61 -7.26 14.14 -0.84
CA ASP A 61 -7.90 13.82 0.44
C ASP A 61 -7.79 12.34 0.83
N GLY A 62 -7.32 11.47 -0.07
CA GLY A 62 -7.21 10.03 0.18
C GLY A 62 -5.99 9.66 1.02
N LEU A 63 -6.13 8.66 1.86
CA LEU A 63 -4.98 8.03 2.50
C LEU A 63 -4.27 7.12 1.48
N CYS A 64 -2.95 7.07 1.54
CA CYS A 64 -2.14 6.27 0.62
C CYS A 64 -2.66 4.83 0.49
N PHE A 65 -3.03 4.22 1.62
CA PHE A 65 -3.51 2.84 1.65
C PHE A 65 -4.93 2.66 1.09
N ASP A 66 -5.70 3.69 0.85
CA ASP A 66 -7.02 3.56 0.21
C ASP A 66 -6.90 3.01 -1.21
N CYS A 67 -5.83 3.38 -1.90
CA CYS A 67 -5.48 2.80 -3.19
C CYS A 67 -4.42 1.69 -3.03
N HIS A 68 -3.29 1.99 -2.41
CA HIS A 68 -2.14 1.11 -2.39
C HIS A 68 -2.32 -0.18 -1.57
N LYS A 69 -3.30 -0.25 -0.68
CA LYS A 69 -3.68 -1.49 0.01
C LYS A 69 -4.88 -2.20 -0.64
N ARG A 70 -5.85 -1.42 -1.13
CA ARG A 70 -7.15 -1.98 -1.56
C ARG A 70 -7.22 -2.32 -3.03
N ASP A 71 -6.45 -1.65 -3.87
CA ASP A 71 -6.40 -1.96 -5.28
C ASP A 71 -5.57 -3.24 -5.50
N PRO A 72 -6.16 -4.31 -6.03
CA PRO A 72 -5.48 -5.59 -6.19
C PRO A 72 -4.35 -5.58 -7.21
N GLU A 73 -4.26 -4.56 -8.06
CA GLU A 73 -3.19 -4.44 -9.05
C GLU A 73 -1.91 -3.87 -8.44
N ILE A 74 -2.05 -2.95 -7.47
CA ILE A 74 -0.91 -2.25 -6.86
C ILE A 74 -0.62 -2.68 -5.41
N ALA A 75 -1.60 -3.24 -4.71
CA ALA A 75 -1.45 -3.68 -3.32
C ALA A 75 -0.28 -4.66 -3.07
N PRO A 76 0.07 -5.59 -3.99
CA PRO A 76 1.20 -6.49 -3.78
C PRO A 76 2.56 -5.80 -3.65
N GLU A 77 2.71 -4.61 -4.21
CA GLU A 77 3.96 -3.84 -4.20
C GLU A 77 4.01 -2.77 -3.11
N MET A 78 2.97 -2.68 -2.30
CA MET A 78 2.79 -1.63 -1.29
C MET A 78 4.00 -1.52 -0.36
N GLU A 79 4.45 -2.62 0.22
CA GLU A 79 5.58 -2.63 1.16
C GLU A 79 6.85 -2.12 0.50
N THR A 80 7.22 -2.67 -0.65
CA THR A 80 8.42 -2.28 -1.40
C THR A 80 8.34 -0.81 -1.79
N MET A 81 7.21 -0.39 -2.34
CA MET A 81 7.01 0.98 -2.81
C MET A 81 7.18 2.01 -1.68
N PHE A 82 6.58 1.79 -0.50
CA PHE A 82 6.73 2.72 0.62
C PHE A 82 8.14 2.71 1.21
N HIS A 83 8.77 1.54 1.30
CA HIS A 83 10.16 1.46 1.74
C HIS A 83 11.09 2.20 0.78
N ASP A 84 10.93 2.03 -0.52
CA ASP A 84 11.76 2.70 -1.51
C ASP A 84 11.52 4.22 -1.47
N LEU A 85 10.26 4.66 -1.49
CA LEU A 85 9.91 6.09 -1.44
C LEU A 85 10.56 6.81 -0.25
N CYS A 86 10.37 6.32 0.96
CA CYS A 86 10.86 6.98 2.16
C CYS A 86 12.39 6.87 2.28
N ARG A 87 12.92 5.66 2.13
CA ARG A 87 14.35 5.37 2.34
C ARG A 87 15.24 5.99 1.28
N ASP A 88 14.83 6.00 0.03
CA ASP A 88 15.65 6.57 -1.05
C ASP A 88 15.82 8.08 -0.87
N CYS A 89 14.75 8.78 -0.47
CA CYS A 89 14.84 10.20 -0.14
C CYS A 89 15.77 10.43 1.05
N HIS A 90 15.60 9.69 2.16
CA HIS A 90 16.43 9.83 3.36
C HIS A 90 17.91 9.51 3.09
N ILE A 91 18.19 8.47 2.29
CA ILE A 91 19.56 8.11 1.89
C ILE A 91 20.18 9.21 1.01
N THR A 92 19.42 9.71 0.04
CA THR A 92 19.89 10.77 -0.86
C THR A 92 20.22 12.04 -0.09
N ARG A 93 19.36 12.48 0.82
CA ARG A 93 19.62 13.66 1.66
C ARG A 93 20.86 13.49 2.53
N GLN A 94 21.05 12.30 3.14
CA GLN A 94 22.28 12.02 3.90
C GLN A 94 23.53 12.01 3.03
N HIS A 95 23.44 11.48 1.81
CA HIS A 95 24.56 11.50 0.86
C HIS A 95 24.94 12.95 0.47
N ASP A 96 23.97 13.83 0.43
CA ASP A 96 24.17 15.25 0.08
C ASP A 96 24.48 16.12 1.32
N ASP A 97 24.87 15.51 2.45
CA ASP A 97 25.16 16.17 3.72
C ASP A 97 23.99 17.03 4.27
N LEU A 98 22.75 16.68 3.91
CA LEU A 98 21.52 17.28 4.40
C LEU A 98 20.93 16.47 5.56
N ASP A 99 20.11 17.11 6.38
CA ASP A 99 19.33 16.39 7.38
C ASP A 99 18.30 15.49 6.67
N GLY A 100 18.54 14.19 6.71
CA GLY A 100 17.75 13.18 6.00
C GLY A 100 16.92 12.28 6.91
N GLY A 101 17.01 12.45 8.22
CA GLY A 101 16.34 11.55 9.15
C GLY A 101 16.87 10.10 9.08
N PRO A 102 16.18 9.12 9.68
CA PRO A 102 16.65 7.73 9.79
C PRO A 102 16.47 6.95 8.49
N PRO A 103 17.53 6.43 7.86
CA PRO A 103 17.39 5.77 6.57
C PRO A 103 17.12 4.26 6.63
N ARG A 104 17.43 3.59 7.72
CA ARG A 104 17.49 2.11 7.72
C ARG A 104 16.99 1.39 8.98
N ALA A 105 16.76 2.07 10.09
CA ALA A 105 16.34 1.41 11.31
C ALA A 105 14.82 1.23 11.31
N CYS A 106 14.33 0.00 11.38
CA CYS A 106 12.90 -0.31 11.36
C CYS A 106 12.11 0.50 12.40
N PHE A 107 12.61 0.51 13.63
CA PHE A 107 11.98 1.22 14.77
C PHE A 107 12.05 2.75 14.69
N SER A 108 12.78 3.30 13.74
CA SER A 108 12.81 4.74 13.54
C SER A 108 11.63 5.25 12.74
N CYS A 109 10.94 4.36 12.04
CA CYS A 109 9.77 4.66 11.21
C CYS A 109 8.54 3.92 11.71
N HIS A 110 8.70 2.70 12.24
CA HIS A 110 7.60 1.86 12.69
C HIS A 110 7.50 1.85 14.21
N GLU A 111 6.26 1.91 14.70
CA GLU A 111 5.92 1.72 16.12
C GLU A 111 5.41 0.30 16.34
N GLY A 112 5.86 -0.34 17.41
CA GLY A 112 5.36 -1.64 17.85
C GLY A 112 6.47 -2.68 18.07
N ASP A 113 6.19 -3.62 18.95
CA ASP A 113 7.12 -4.68 19.36
C ASP A 113 7.05 -5.92 18.44
N GLU A 114 6.16 -5.93 17.45
CA GLU A 114 5.93 -7.07 16.57
C GLU A 114 6.41 -6.76 15.14
N LEU A 115 7.72 -6.61 14.99
CA LEU A 115 8.31 -6.66 13.66
C LEU A 115 8.48 -8.14 13.25
N PRO A 116 8.21 -8.50 11.98
CA PRO A 116 8.35 -9.86 11.49
C PRO A 116 9.79 -10.39 11.55
#